data_17a34e94c93bb5d251e8879245cd290c
#
_entry.id   17a34e94c93bb5d251e8879245cd290c
#
_cell.length_a   1.000
_cell.length_b   1.000
_cell.length_c   1.000
_cell.angle_alpha   90.00
_cell.angle_beta   90.00
_cell.angle_gamma   90.00
#
_symmetry.space_group_name_H-M   'P 1'
#
loop_
_entity.id
_entity.type
_entity.pdbx_description
1 polymer ?
#
loop_
_entity_poly.entity_id
_entity_poly.type
_entity_poly.pdbx_seq_one_letter_code
_entity_poly.pdbx_strand_id
1 'polypeptide(L)'
;MKETYFSINEDGLSIRCKLYGTGAREYSRVVIFGHGFGGHKDNRAAEKFAGKLLSKVKDIAVLIYDWPCHGEDAGKKLRLEMCNHYLTLVIRYAKEKLGATELYGNATSFGGYLFLKYIYENANPFAALTLRCPAIKMYEVINATILSEEDKHLLGKGKPVLAGFDRLVKIDSDFINDLKENDISEYNYKDKADSIMIIQGTKDEIVPPQDVFDFADRNGILCVAVENADHRFTEVTKMDEVIKNMIDFYELFM
;
A
#
# COMPACT_ATOMS: atom_id res chain seq x y z
N MET A 1 -16.08 12.49 10.78
CA MET A 1 -15.25 12.25 9.59
C MET A 1 -16.09 12.51 8.35
N LYS A 2 -15.60 13.32 7.41
CA LYS A 2 -16.22 13.59 6.10
C LYS A 2 -15.47 12.80 5.02
N GLU A 3 -16.20 12.24 4.08
CA GLU A 3 -15.67 11.56 2.90
C GLU A 3 -15.83 12.45 1.68
N THR A 4 -14.79 12.57 0.86
CA THR A 4 -14.81 13.33 -0.37
C THR A 4 -14.21 12.51 -1.49
N TYR A 5 -14.97 12.30 -2.56
CA TYR A 5 -14.53 11.61 -3.78
C TYR A 5 -14.12 12.62 -4.83
N PHE A 6 -13.00 12.36 -5.49
CA PHE A 6 -12.50 13.20 -6.57
C PHE A 6 -11.54 12.42 -7.47
N SER A 7 -11.08 13.06 -8.52
CA SER A 7 -10.03 12.50 -9.39
C SER A 7 -8.88 13.47 -9.51
N ILE A 8 -7.66 12.95 -9.50
CA ILE A 8 -6.48 13.67 -9.91
C ILE A 8 -6.37 13.50 -11.43
N ASN A 9 -6.55 14.59 -12.16
CA ASN A 9 -6.49 14.61 -13.63
C ASN A 9 -5.21 15.29 -14.04
N GLU A 10 -4.20 14.53 -14.42
CA GLU A 10 -2.88 15.03 -14.76
C GLU A 10 -2.15 14.02 -15.66
N ASP A 11 -1.28 14.51 -16.54
CA ASP A 11 -0.48 13.72 -17.48
C ASP A 11 -1.33 12.75 -18.36
N GLY A 12 -2.57 13.14 -18.67
CA GLY A 12 -3.52 12.28 -19.41
C GLY A 12 -4.13 11.16 -18.59
N LEU A 13 -3.88 11.12 -17.27
CA LEU A 13 -4.40 10.14 -16.32
C LEU A 13 -5.58 10.71 -15.53
N SER A 14 -6.41 9.83 -14.97
CA SER A 14 -7.51 10.18 -14.09
C SER A 14 -7.52 9.23 -12.91
N ILE A 15 -6.78 9.55 -11.85
CA ILE A 15 -6.64 8.72 -10.65
C ILE A 15 -7.85 8.92 -9.75
N ARG A 16 -8.58 7.85 -9.46
CA ARG A 16 -9.75 7.88 -8.60
C ARG A 16 -9.33 7.90 -7.13
N CYS A 17 -9.74 8.93 -6.41
CA CYS A 17 -9.33 9.19 -5.04
C CYS A 17 -10.51 9.31 -4.09
N LYS A 18 -10.24 9.01 -2.81
CA LYS A 18 -11.13 9.27 -1.69
C LYS A 18 -10.33 9.89 -0.55
N LEU A 19 -10.82 11.00 -0.01
CA LEU A 19 -10.24 11.70 1.12
C LEU A 19 -11.14 11.54 2.33
N TYR A 20 -10.58 11.08 3.44
CA TYR A 20 -11.16 11.12 4.76
C TYR A 20 -10.57 12.29 5.53
N GLY A 21 -11.42 13.21 6.00
CA GLY A 21 -10.95 14.38 6.71
C GLY A 21 -12.06 15.07 7.51
N THR A 22 -11.84 16.30 7.94
CA THR A 22 -12.82 17.14 8.62
C THR A 22 -13.73 17.89 7.64
N GLY A 23 -13.36 17.95 6.37
CA GLY A 23 -13.95 18.78 5.34
C GLY A 23 -13.28 20.16 5.19
N ALA A 24 -12.12 20.34 5.83
CA ALA A 24 -11.27 21.48 5.57
C ALA A 24 -10.76 21.47 4.10
N ARG A 25 -10.34 22.62 3.63
CA ARG A 25 -9.74 22.76 2.30
C ARG A 25 -8.29 22.28 2.27
N GLU A 26 -7.59 22.48 3.36
CA GLU A 26 -6.16 22.18 3.51
C GLU A 26 -5.94 21.38 4.81
N TYR A 27 -4.87 20.60 4.84
CA TYR A 27 -4.44 19.79 5.98
C TYR A 27 -2.91 19.84 6.04
N SER A 28 -2.33 20.23 7.17
CA SER A 28 -0.87 20.22 7.33
C SER A 28 -0.28 18.82 7.25
N ARG A 29 -1.07 17.80 7.61
CA ARG A 29 -0.67 16.39 7.60
C ARG A 29 -1.58 15.56 6.72
N VAL A 30 -0.99 14.72 5.86
CA VAL A 30 -1.75 13.78 5.04
C VAL A 30 -1.10 12.39 5.11
N VAL A 31 -1.92 11.38 5.45
CA VAL A 31 -1.54 9.98 5.29
C VAL A 31 -1.97 9.52 3.91
N ILE A 32 -1.03 9.06 3.09
CA ILE A 32 -1.31 8.41 1.80
C ILE A 32 -1.46 6.92 2.06
N PHE A 33 -2.62 6.36 1.68
CA PHE A 33 -2.95 4.95 1.92
C PHE A 33 -2.90 4.15 0.61
N GLY A 34 -2.00 3.15 0.56
CA GLY A 34 -1.85 2.20 -0.56
C GLY A 34 -2.51 0.86 -0.26
N HIS A 35 -3.58 0.52 -0.98
CA HIS A 35 -4.25 -0.77 -0.83
C HIS A 35 -3.48 -1.93 -1.48
N GLY A 36 -3.81 -3.18 -1.11
CA GLY A 36 -3.23 -4.41 -1.67
C GLY A 36 -3.76 -4.75 -3.06
N PHE A 37 -3.24 -5.84 -3.64
CA PHE A 37 -3.66 -6.37 -4.94
C PHE A 37 -5.14 -6.75 -4.92
N GLY A 38 -5.89 -6.32 -5.94
CA GLY A 38 -7.35 -6.48 -6.00
C GLY A 38 -8.14 -5.54 -5.06
N GLY A 39 -7.45 -4.68 -4.28
CA GLY A 39 -8.09 -3.68 -3.43
C GLY A 39 -8.64 -2.48 -4.21
N HIS A 40 -9.15 -1.49 -3.48
CA HIS A 40 -9.67 -0.24 -4.05
C HIS A 40 -9.78 0.86 -2.98
N LYS A 41 -10.05 2.09 -3.41
CA LYS A 41 -10.18 3.28 -2.52
C LYS A 41 -11.30 3.18 -1.48
N ASP A 42 -12.34 2.38 -1.73
CA ASP A 42 -13.43 2.14 -0.77
C ASP A 42 -13.11 0.96 0.18
N ASN A 43 -11.90 0.97 0.72
CA ASN A 43 -11.38 -0.07 1.59
C ASN A 43 -11.82 0.14 3.04
N ARG A 44 -12.50 -0.85 3.64
CA ARG A 44 -12.99 -0.80 5.03
C ARG A 44 -11.87 -0.65 6.07
N ALA A 45 -10.71 -1.23 5.81
CA ALA A 45 -9.57 -1.08 6.73
C ALA A 45 -9.04 0.36 6.72
N ALA A 46 -9.00 1.01 5.54
CA ALA A 46 -8.65 2.42 5.42
C ALA A 46 -9.67 3.33 6.11
N GLU A 47 -10.97 3.05 5.95
CA GLU A 47 -12.04 3.78 6.64
C GLU A 47 -11.91 3.67 8.17
N LYS A 48 -11.70 2.46 8.68
CA LYS A 48 -11.53 2.20 10.12
C LYS A 48 -10.29 2.90 10.67
N PHE A 49 -9.17 2.82 9.93
CA PHE A 49 -7.93 3.53 10.26
C PHE A 49 -8.14 5.04 10.29
N ALA A 50 -8.72 5.60 9.23
CA ALA A 50 -9.02 7.03 9.14
C ALA A 50 -9.91 7.51 10.30
N GLY A 51 -10.98 6.78 10.61
CA GLY A 51 -11.87 7.09 11.72
C GLY A 51 -11.13 7.18 13.06
N LYS A 52 -10.25 6.22 13.35
CA LYS A 52 -9.46 6.22 14.58
C LYS A 52 -8.39 7.33 14.59
N LEU A 53 -7.68 7.51 13.48
CA LEU A 53 -6.64 8.54 13.36
C LEU A 53 -7.23 9.94 13.54
N LEU A 54 -8.31 10.28 12.81
CA LEU A 54 -8.94 11.60 12.89
C LEU A 54 -9.59 11.89 14.24
N SER A 55 -9.91 10.86 15.03
CA SER A 55 -10.40 11.05 16.39
C SER A 55 -9.31 11.46 17.38
N LYS A 56 -8.05 11.08 17.12
CA LYS A 56 -6.89 11.36 17.97
C LYS A 56 -6.09 12.58 17.51
N VAL A 57 -5.87 12.70 16.21
CA VAL A 57 -4.97 13.71 15.61
C VAL A 57 -5.80 14.75 14.89
N LYS A 58 -5.56 16.04 15.22
CA LYS A 58 -6.18 17.18 14.53
C LYS A 58 -5.34 17.57 13.31
N ASP A 59 -5.99 18.25 12.36
CA ASP A 59 -5.35 18.78 11.14
C ASP A 59 -4.62 17.70 10.33
N ILE A 60 -5.27 16.54 10.21
CA ILE A 60 -4.81 15.42 9.42
C ILE A 60 -5.92 14.90 8.51
N ALA A 61 -5.53 14.39 7.34
CA ALA A 61 -6.42 13.67 6.43
C ALA A 61 -5.81 12.34 5.99
N VAL A 62 -6.64 11.42 5.53
CA VAL A 62 -6.21 10.16 4.91
C VAL A 62 -6.66 10.17 3.46
N LEU A 63 -5.72 10.11 2.55
CA LEU A 63 -5.93 10.07 1.10
C LEU A 63 -5.66 8.66 0.59
N ILE A 64 -6.69 8.01 0.07
CA ILE A 64 -6.60 6.70 -0.59
C ILE A 64 -7.00 6.84 -2.06
N TYR A 65 -6.42 6.02 -2.92
CA TYR A 65 -6.64 6.07 -4.36
C TYR A 65 -6.64 4.66 -4.96
N ASP A 66 -7.22 4.51 -6.13
CA ASP A 66 -7.16 3.28 -6.90
C ASP A 66 -5.83 3.19 -7.65
N TRP A 67 -5.10 2.08 -7.49
CA TRP A 67 -3.94 1.76 -8.32
C TRP A 67 -4.36 1.55 -9.79
N PRO A 68 -3.42 1.65 -10.77
CA PRO A 68 -3.71 1.27 -12.15
C PRO A 68 -4.38 -0.10 -12.23
N CYS A 69 -5.45 -0.20 -13.03
CA CYS A 69 -6.26 -1.42 -13.24
C CYS A 69 -7.02 -1.92 -11.99
N HIS A 70 -7.07 -1.14 -10.92
CA HIS A 70 -7.81 -1.50 -9.69
C HIS A 70 -9.00 -0.57 -9.48
N GLY A 71 -9.99 -1.05 -8.70
CA GLY A 71 -11.16 -0.27 -8.32
C GLY A 71 -11.93 0.30 -9.53
N GLU A 72 -12.01 1.62 -9.61
CA GLU A 72 -12.64 2.36 -10.70
C GLU A 72 -11.65 2.90 -11.73
N ASP A 73 -10.37 2.52 -11.62
CA ASP A 73 -9.37 2.90 -12.61
C ASP A 73 -9.65 2.24 -13.96
N ALA A 74 -9.59 3.03 -15.04
CA ALA A 74 -9.81 2.58 -16.40
C ALA A 74 -8.56 2.04 -17.09
N GLY A 75 -7.47 1.87 -16.37
CA GLY A 75 -6.20 1.35 -16.87
C GLY A 75 -6.37 -0.01 -17.54
N LYS A 76 -5.67 -0.22 -18.65
CA LYS A 76 -5.77 -1.46 -19.44
C LYS A 76 -4.61 -2.41 -19.19
N LYS A 77 -3.49 -1.89 -18.71
CA LYS A 77 -2.26 -2.63 -18.46
C LYS A 77 -1.68 -2.22 -17.12
N LEU A 78 -1.55 -3.17 -16.21
CA LEU A 78 -0.84 -2.96 -14.96
C LEU A 78 0.67 -3.00 -15.24
N ARG A 79 1.39 -1.96 -14.77
CA ARG A 79 2.86 -1.84 -14.85
C ARG A 79 3.36 -1.16 -13.58
N LEU A 80 4.52 -1.58 -13.10
CA LEU A 80 5.13 -0.99 -11.89
C LEU A 80 5.51 0.47 -12.09
N GLU A 81 6.00 0.83 -13.27
CA GLU A 81 6.27 2.22 -13.63
C GLU A 81 5.03 3.11 -13.49
N MET A 82 3.87 2.61 -13.97
CA MET A 82 2.61 3.35 -13.85
C MET A 82 2.16 3.46 -12.39
N CYS A 83 2.36 2.43 -11.57
CA CYS A 83 2.08 2.50 -10.13
C CYS A 83 2.96 3.56 -9.45
N ASN A 84 4.26 3.61 -9.80
CA ASN A 84 5.20 4.61 -9.33
C ASN A 84 4.77 6.03 -9.72
N HIS A 85 4.35 6.22 -10.97
CA HIS A 85 3.85 7.50 -11.47
C HIS A 85 2.55 7.93 -10.74
N TYR A 86 1.60 7.02 -10.52
CA TYR A 86 0.39 7.31 -9.74
C TYR A 86 0.73 7.80 -8.34
N LEU A 87 1.62 7.10 -7.63
CA LEU A 87 2.05 7.50 -6.28
C LEU A 87 2.72 8.87 -6.30
N THR A 88 3.55 9.18 -7.31
CA THR A 88 4.16 10.49 -7.50
C THR A 88 3.12 11.61 -7.65
N LEU A 89 2.08 11.38 -8.48
CA LEU A 89 1.00 12.35 -8.68
C LEU A 89 0.17 12.56 -7.41
N VAL A 90 -0.10 11.48 -6.67
CA VAL A 90 -0.84 11.53 -5.39
C VAL A 90 -0.04 12.29 -4.32
N ILE A 91 1.27 12.06 -4.23
CA ILE A 91 2.18 12.79 -3.32
C ILE A 91 2.18 14.28 -3.66
N ARG A 92 2.32 14.61 -4.95
CA ARG A 92 2.30 15.99 -5.42
C ARG A 92 0.97 16.67 -5.11
N TYR A 93 -0.15 16.00 -5.37
CA TYR A 93 -1.48 16.50 -5.04
C TYR A 93 -1.65 16.79 -3.55
N ALA A 94 -1.19 15.88 -2.70
CA ALA A 94 -1.25 16.05 -1.25
C ALA A 94 -0.49 17.31 -0.81
N LYS A 95 0.69 17.56 -1.36
CA LYS A 95 1.49 18.75 -1.06
C LYS A 95 0.90 20.04 -1.63
N GLU A 96 0.54 20.04 -2.91
CA GLU A 96 0.20 21.28 -3.63
C GLU A 96 -1.29 21.66 -3.53
N LYS A 97 -2.18 20.68 -3.41
CA LYS A 97 -3.63 20.92 -3.42
C LYS A 97 -4.29 20.74 -2.05
N LEU A 98 -3.73 19.86 -1.20
CA LEU A 98 -4.20 19.69 0.17
C LEU A 98 -3.35 20.46 1.20
N GLY A 99 -2.26 21.11 0.78
CA GLY A 99 -1.41 21.94 1.64
C GLY A 99 -0.52 21.16 2.60
N ALA A 100 -0.31 19.84 2.36
CA ALA A 100 0.43 19.01 3.27
C ALA A 100 1.90 19.44 3.37
N THR A 101 2.33 19.79 4.56
CA THR A 101 3.73 20.04 4.91
C THR A 101 4.43 18.77 5.39
N GLU A 102 3.65 17.83 5.93
CA GLU A 102 4.12 16.52 6.38
C GLU A 102 3.28 15.41 5.74
N LEU A 103 3.97 14.40 5.20
CA LEU A 103 3.34 13.21 4.64
C LEU A 103 3.67 11.99 5.45
N TYR A 104 2.67 11.15 5.63
CA TYR A 104 2.78 9.82 6.23
C TYR A 104 2.33 8.79 5.21
N GLY A 105 2.92 7.60 5.24
CA GLY A 105 2.52 6.50 4.37
C GLY A 105 1.88 5.36 5.18
N ASN A 106 0.79 4.79 4.66
CA ASN A 106 0.22 3.54 5.16
C ASN A 106 -0.05 2.62 3.96
N ALA A 107 0.50 1.43 3.96
CA ALA A 107 0.28 0.54 2.84
C ALA A 107 0.14 -0.94 3.26
N THR A 108 -0.56 -1.73 2.44
CA THR A 108 -0.84 -3.13 2.72
C THR A 108 -0.41 -4.01 1.55
N SER A 109 0.25 -5.14 1.84
CA SER A 109 0.53 -6.20 0.87
C SER A 109 1.25 -5.68 -0.38
N PHE A 110 0.64 -5.77 -1.57
CA PHE A 110 1.13 -5.20 -2.82
C PHE A 110 1.39 -3.68 -2.71
N GLY A 111 0.51 -2.93 -2.04
CA GLY A 111 0.76 -1.52 -1.75
C GLY A 111 2.03 -1.31 -0.93
N GLY A 112 2.31 -2.19 0.04
CA GLY A 112 3.54 -2.18 0.83
C GLY A 112 4.79 -2.40 -0.03
N TYR A 113 4.74 -3.35 -0.95
CA TYR A 113 5.78 -3.56 -1.97
C TYR A 113 6.01 -2.29 -2.81
N LEU A 114 4.94 -1.66 -3.30
CA LEU A 114 5.04 -0.45 -4.13
C LEU A 114 5.61 0.74 -3.36
N PHE A 115 5.24 0.93 -2.09
CA PHE A 115 5.78 2.02 -1.28
C PHE A 115 7.25 1.81 -0.95
N LEU A 116 7.66 0.59 -0.60
CA LEU A 116 9.07 0.26 -0.41
C LEU A 116 9.89 0.51 -1.68
N LYS A 117 9.42 0.00 -2.82
CA LYS A 117 10.06 0.24 -4.12
C LYS A 117 10.19 1.75 -4.39
N TYR A 118 9.11 2.50 -4.15
CA TYR A 118 9.10 3.95 -4.38
C TYR A 118 10.17 4.68 -3.57
N ILE A 119 10.24 4.46 -2.25
CA ILE A 119 11.21 5.14 -1.37
C ILE A 119 12.66 4.67 -1.55
N TYR A 120 12.87 3.54 -2.22
CA TYR A 120 14.20 3.08 -2.63
C TYR A 120 14.67 3.82 -3.88
N GLU A 121 13.81 3.97 -4.87
CA GLU A 121 14.14 4.57 -6.17
C GLU A 121 14.07 6.10 -6.15
N ASN A 122 13.38 6.69 -5.17
CA ASN A 122 13.15 8.12 -5.05
C ASN A 122 13.53 8.62 -3.65
N ALA A 123 13.62 9.95 -3.51
CA ALA A 123 13.72 10.53 -2.18
C ALA A 123 12.47 10.17 -1.34
N ASN A 124 12.67 9.70 -0.11
CA ASN A 124 11.56 9.34 0.78
C ASN A 124 10.74 10.59 1.13
N PRO A 125 9.46 10.68 0.72
CA PRO A 125 8.63 11.84 1.02
C PRO A 125 7.91 11.74 2.37
N PHE A 126 7.95 10.55 3.03
CA PHE A 126 7.20 10.27 4.22
C PHE A 126 8.01 10.51 5.48
N ALA A 127 7.44 11.26 6.44
CA ALA A 127 8.00 11.39 7.78
C ALA A 127 8.00 10.03 8.51
N ALA A 128 6.93 9.26 8.34
CA ALA A 128 6.85 7.88 8.78
C ALA A 128 6.01 7.01 7.82
N LEU A 129 6.38 5.73 7.71
CA LEU A 129 5.73 4.74 6.86
C LEU A 129 5.35 3.50 7.66
N THR A 130 4.07 3.16 7.66
CA THR A 130 3.58 1.92 8.27
C THR A 130 3.13 0.93 7.21
N LEU A 131 3.60 -0.30 7.29
CA LEU A 131 3.35 -1.35 6.31
C LEU A 131 2.71 -2.56 6.98
N ARG A 132 1.55 -2.99 6.47
CA ARG A 132 0.88 -4.19 6.94
C ARG A 132 1.08 -5.32 5.95
N CYS A 133 1.70 -6.41 6.40
CA CYS A 133 1.97 -7.60 5.59
C CYS A 133 2.53 -7.25 4.19
N PRO A 134 3.60 -6.46 4.08
CA PRO A 134 4.13 -6.05 2.79
C PRO A 134 4.61 -7.28 2.00
N ALA A 135 4.22 -7.37 0.74
CA ALA A 135 4.61 -8.49 -0.14
C ALA A 135 6.06 -8.31 -0.64
N ILE A 136 7.04 -8.53 0.25
CA ILE A 136 8.46 -8.28 -0.03
C ILE A 136 8.92 -9.03 -1.29
N LYS A 137 8.53 -10.30 -1.43
CA LYS A 137 8.77 -11.13 -2.61
C LYS A 137 7.50 -11.22 -3.45
N MET A 138 7.06 -10.08 -4.02
CA MET A 138 5.77 -10.01 -4.71
C MET A 138 5.66 -10.95 -5.90
N TYR A 139 6.76 -11.22 -6.62
CA TYR A 139 6.77 -12.20 -7.71
C TYR A 139 6.42 -13.61 -7.22
N GLU A 140 7.00 -14.05 -6.10
CA GLU A 140 6.72 -15.35 -5.49
C GLU A 140 5.29 -15.39 -4.96
N VAL A 141 4.86 -14.34 -4.28
CA VAL A 141 3.49 -14.24 -3.73
C VAL A 141 2.44 -14.37 -4.84
N ILE A 142 2.58 -13.64 -5.95
CA ILE A 142 1.59 -13.71 -7.04
C ILE A 142 1.55 -15.10 -7.68
N ASN A 143 2.71 -15.75 -7.86
CA ASN A 143 2.79 -17.08 -8.43
C ASN A 143 2.30 -18.19 -7.50
N ALA A 144 2.50 -18.04 -6.18
CA ALA A 144 2.14 -19.07 -5.22
C ALA A 144 0.68 -19.00 -4.78
N THR A 145 0.09 -17.78 -4.68
CA THR A 145 -1.19 -17.60 -3.99
C THR A 145 -2.28 -16.94 -4.84
N ILE A 146 -1.93 -16.27 -5.94
CA ILE A 146 -2.90 -15.50 -6.75
C ILE A 146 -3.18 -16.17 -8.08
N LEU A 147 -2.14 -16.70 -8.75
CA LEU A 147 -2.26 -17.35 -10.05
C LEU A 147 -2.56 -18.84 -9.94
N SER A 148 -3.60 -19.30 -10.63
CA SER A 148 -3.83 -20.72 -10.85
C SER A 148 -2.83 -21.28 -11.87
N GLU A 149 -2.71 -22.60 -11.95
CA GLU A 149 -1.88 -23.26 -12.97
C GLU A 149 -2.37 -22.96 -14.41
N GLU A 150 -3.69 -22.78 -14.57
CA GLU A 150 -4.27 -22.36 -15.85
C GLU A 150 -3.86 -20.92 -16.21
N ASP A 151 -3.88 -20.00 -15.25
CA ASP A 151 -3.43 -18.61 -15.46
C ASP A 151 -1.96 -18.58 -15.89
N LYS A 152 -1.10 -19.32 -15.21
CA LYS A 152 0.32 -19.44 -15.56
C LYS A 152 0.52 -19.98 -16.96
N HIS A 153 -0.25 -20.99 -17.35
CA HIS A 153 -0.22 -21.55 -18.69
C HIS A 153 -0.67 -20.53 -19.76
N LEU A 154 -1.73 -19.76 -19.49
CA LEU A 154 -2.20 -18.72 -20.40
C LEU A 154 -1.20 -17.57 -20.53
N LEU A 155 -0.61 -17.12 -19.40
CA LEU A 155 0.46 -16.10 -19.40
C LEU A 155 1.67 -16.57 -20.19
N GLY A 156 2.08 -17.84 -20.03
CA GLY A 156 3.15 -18.44 -20.83
C GLY A 156 2.89 -18.47 -22.34
N LYS A 157 1.62 -18.39 -22.75
CA LYS A 157 1.19 -18.24 -24.15
C LYS A 157 0.99 -16.76 -24.57
N GLY A 158 1.39 -15.81 -23.75
CA GLY A 158 1.22 -14.37 -24.02
C GLY A 158 -0.23 -13.88 -23.90
N LYS A 159 -1.13 -14.66 -23.27
CA LYS A 159 -2.52 -14.27 -23.07
C LYS A 159 -2.68 -13.62 -21.70
N PRO A 160 -3.35 -12.45 -21.60
CA PRO A 160 -3.65 -11.85 -20.31
C PRO A 160 -4.70 -12.66 -19.54
N VAL A 161 -4.63 -12.61 -18.22
CA VAL A 161 -5.57 -13.29 -17.31
C VAL A 161 -6.23 -12.29 -16.36
N LEU A 162 -7.33 -12.71 -15.74
CA LEU A 162 -7.98 -12.01 -14.62
C LEU A 162 -7.63 -12.77 -13.34
N ALA A 163 -6.80 -12.19 -12.49
CA ALA A 163 -6.30 -12.84 -11.28
C ALA A 163 -6.57 -12.00 -10.04
N GLY A 164 -6.78 -12.63 -8.91
CA GLY A 164 -7.06 -11.98 -7.63
C GLY A 164 -7.95 -12.82 -6.76
N PHE A 165 -8.34 -12.26 -5.61
CA PHE A 165 -9.23 -12.92 -4.65
C PHE A 165 -10.69 -12.45 -4.86
N ASP A 166 -11.14 -11.48 -4.07
CA ASP A 166 -12.52 -10.95 -4.14
C ASP A 166 -12.75 -10.10 -5.38
N ARG A 167 -11.72 -9.45 -5.88
CA ARG A 167 -11.73 -8.65 -7.10
C ARG A 167 -10.59 -9.05 -8.01
N LEU A 168 -10.93 -9.23 -9.28
CA LEU A 168 -9.97 -9.65 -10.29
C LEU A 168 -9.31 -8.44 -10.93
N VAL A 169 -8.00 -8.53 -11.14
CA VAL A 169 -7.17 -7.57 -11.82
C VAL A 169 -6.66 -8.20 -13.10
N LYS A 170 -6.74 -7.47 -14.22
CA LYS A 170 -6.19 -7.93 -15.48
C LYS A 170 -4.68 -7.76 -15.49
N ILE A 171 -3.97 -8.86 -15.65
CA ILE A 171 -2.50 -8.92 -15.73
C ILE A 171 -2.05 -9.66 -16.99
N ASP A 172 -0.85 -9.39 -17.43
CA ASP A 172 -0.19 -10.04 -18.54
C ASP A 172 1.23 -10.46 -18.17
N SER A 173 1.92 -11.14 -19.09
CA SER A 173 3.29 -11.62 -18.87
C SER A 173 4.30 -10.48 -18.64
N ASP A 174 4.06 -9.29 -19.20
CA ASP A 174 4.95 -8.16 -18.98
C ASP A 174 4.92 -7.73 -17.51
N PHE A 175 3.72 -7.68 -16.88
CA PHE A 175 3.62 -7.37 -15.44
C PHE A 175 4.32 -8.42 -14.57
N ILE A 176 4.20 -9.69 -14.92
CA ILE A 176 4.91 -10.77 -14.19
C ILE A 176 6.44 -10.62 -14.33
N ASN A 177 6.92 -10.27 -15.51
CA ASN A 177 8.33 -9.98 -15.74
C ASN A 177 8.78 -8.72 -14.98
N ASP A 178 7.97 -7.65 -14.97
CA ASP A 178 8.22 -6.45 -14.17
C ASP A 178 8.45 -6.81 -12.68
N LEU A 179 7.59 -7.66 -12.11
CA LEU A 179 7.74 -8.10 -10.71
C LEU A 179 9.02 -8.89 -10.49
N LYS A 180 9.38 -9.77 -11.44
CA LYS A 180 10.58 -10.59 -11.34
C LYS A 180 11.87 -9.76 -11.42
N GLU A 181 11.88 -8.73 -12.27
CA GLU A 181 13.02 -7.83 -12.43
C GLU A 181 13.15 -6.81 -11.31
N ASN A 182 12.06 -6.56 -10.58
CA ASN A 182 11.99 -5.59 -9.49
C ASN A 182 11.75 -6.26 -8.13
N ASP A 183 12.51 -7.31 -7.83
CA ASP A 183 12.51 -7.93 -6.50
C ASP A 183 13.16 -6.97 -5.49
N ILE A 184 12.38 -6.57 -4.49
CA ILE A 184 12.85 -5.65 -3.43
C ILE A 184 13.45 -6.38 -2.22
N SER A 185 13.45 -7.71 -2.24
CA SER A 185 13.89 -8.50 -1.09
C SER A 185 15.33 -8.22 -0.70
N GLU A 186 16.19 -7.86 -1.66
CA GLU A 186 17.60 -7.53 -1.43
C GLU A 186 17.89 -6.03 -1.28
N TYR A 187 16.87 -5.17 -1.33
CA TYR A 187 17.06 -3.73 -1.19
C TYR A 187 17.46 -3.36 0.26
N ASN A 188 18.28 -2.30 0.37
CA ASN A 188 18.79 -1.83 1.65
C ASN A 188 18.06 -0.56 2.08
N TYR A 189 17.41 -0.61 3.26
CA TYR A 189 16.65 0.49 3.85
C TYR A 189 17.21 0.98 5.18
N LYS A 190 18.43 0.58 5.55
CA LYS A 190 19.03 0.90 6.88
C LYS A 190 19.08 2.39 7.18
N ASP A 191 19.26 3.22 6.13
CA ASP A 191 19.25 4.68 6.23
C ASP A 191 17.86 5.29 6.50
N LYS A 192 16.80 4.50 6.35
CA LYS A 192 15.39 4.89 6.50
C LYS A 192 14.66 4.08 7.56
N ALA A 193 15.33 3.10 8.17
CA ALA A 193 14.71 2.09 9.03
C ALA A 193 13.91 2.70 10.19
N ASP A 194 14.45 3.75 10.83
CA ASP A 194 13.80 4.40 11.98
C ASP A 194 12.44 5.01 11.65
N SER A 195 12.20 5.35 10.37
CA SER A 195 10.93 5.91 9.89
C SER A 195 9.98 4.87 9.28
N ILE A 196 10.32 3.60 9.34
CA ILE A 196 9.51 2.50 8.80
C ILE A 196 9.11 1.54 9.92
N MET A 197 7.83 1.19 9.97
CA MET A 197 7.32 0.11 10.81
C MET A 197 6.57 -0.91 9.96
N ILE A 198 6.88 -2.18 10.16
CA ILE A 198 6.15 -3.30 9.56
C ILE A 198 5.28 -3.97 10.63
N ILE A 199 4.07 -4.36 10.28
CA ILE A 199 3.19 -5.18 11.11
C ILE A 199 2.86 -6.44 10.34
N GLN A 200 3.20 -7.61 10.90
CA GLN A 200 3.07 -8.90 10.25
C GLN A 200 2.25 -9.88 11.07
N GLY A 201 1.24 -10.49 10.44
CA GLY A 201 0.49 -11.59 11.05
C GLY A 201 1.28 -12.89 11.05
N THR A 202 1.34 -13.60 12.19
CA THR A 202 2.13 -14.85 12.28
C THR A 202 1.49 -16.04 11.58
N LYS A 203 0.20 -15.94 11.19
CA LYS A 203 -0.55 -16.92 10.39
C LYS A 203 -0.95 -16.36 9.02
N ASP A 204 -0.16 -15.44 8.48
CA ASP A 204 -0.38 -14.90 7.14
C ASP A 204 -0.20 -16.01 6.10
N GLU A 205 -1.30 -16.36 5.41
CA GLU A 205 -1.36 -17.41 4.41
C GLU A 205 -1.03 -16.93 2.99
N ILE A 206 -0.87 -15.62 2.81
CA ILE A 206 -0.60 -14.99 1.51
C ILE A 206 0.86 -14.58 1.40
N VAL A 207 1.35 -13.82 2.38
CA VAL A 207 2.75 -13.37 2.45
C VAL A 207 3.45 -14.15 3.56
N PRO A 208 4.42 -15.01 3.23
CA PRO A 208 5.13 -15.81 4.23
C PRO A 208 5.72 -14.90 5.33
N PRO A 209 5.33 -15.09 6.62
CA PRO A 209 5.80 -14.20 7.69
C PRO A 209 7.32 -14.17 7.83
N GLN A 210 7.98 -15.29 7.59
CA GLN A 210 9.44 -15.39 7.72
C GLN A 210 10.17 -14.48 6.72
N ASP A 211 9.68 -14.37 5.48
CA ASP A 211 10.28 -13.48 4.48
C ASP A 211 10.24 -12.02 4.95
N VAL A 212 9.17 -11.62 5.64
CA VAL A 212 9.00 -10.26 6.16
C VAL A 212 9.87 -10.03 7.39
N PHE A 213 9.95 -11.02 8.30
CA PHE A 213 10.81 -10.92 9.50
C PHE A 213 12.29 -10.84 9.12
N ASP A 214 12.75 -11.69 8.21
CA ASP A 214 14.13 -11.69 7.73
C ASP A 214 14.50 -10.37 7.02
N PHE A 215 13.57 -9.85 6.22
CA PHE A 215 13.73 -8.55 5.58
C PHE A 215 13.83 -7.40 6.59
N ALA A 216 12.94 -7.39 7.59
CA ALA A 216 12.92 -6.35 8.62
C ALA A 216 14.21 -6.39 9.47
N ASP A 217 14.60 -7.58 9.92
CA ASP A 217 15.82 -7.78 10.73
C ASP A 217 17.08 -7.32 9.97
N ARG A 218 17.24 -7.77 8.73
CA ARG A 218 18.39 -7.38 7.88
C ARG A 218 18.48 -5.87 7.67
N ASN A 219 17.37 -5.17 7.61
CA ASN A 219 17.29 -3.73 7.40
C ASN A 219 17.25 -2.92 8.71
N GLY A 220 17.09 -3.57 9.87
CA GLY A 220 16.92 -2.88 11.16
C GLY A 220 15.57 -2.16 11.28
N ILE A 221 14.54 -2.60 10.53
CA ILE A 221 13.20 -2.04 10.54
C ILE A 221 12.42 -2.60 11.72
N LEU A 222 11.70 -1.73 12.45
CA LEU A 222 10.78 -2.16 13.49
C LEU A 222 9.69 -3.07 12.89
N CYS A 223 9.64 -4.33 13.33
CA CYS A 223 8.63 -5.28 12.91
C CYS A 223 7.81 -5.78 14.10
N VAL A 224 6.50 -5.53 14.07
CA VAL A 224 5.54 -5.98 15.09
C VAL A 224 4.86 -7.24 14.60
N ALA A 225 5.15 -8.37 15.25
CA ALA A 225 4.46 -9.62 15.01
C ALA A 225 3.12 -9.65 15.75
N VAL A 226 2.02 -9.91 15.04
CA VAL A 226 0.69 -10.08 15.65
C VAL A 226 0.34 -11.56 15.66
N GLU A 227 0.34 -12.15 16.84
CA GLU A 227 0.13 -13.58 17.04
C GLU A 227 -1.21 -14.07 16.50
N ASN A 228 -1.15 -15.19 15.74
CA ASN A 228 -2.32 -15.84 15.13
C ASN A 228 -3.15 -14.93 14.18
N ALA A 229 -2.63 -13.81 13.71
CA ALA A 229 -3.29 -12.99 12.71
C ALA A 229 -3.05 -13.52 11.30
N ASP A 230 -4.12 -13.54 10.50
CA ASP A 230 -4.10 -13.82 9.06
C ASP A 230 -3.67 -12.58 8.25
N HIS A 231 -3.51 -12.73 6.94
CA HIS A 231 -3.12 -11.63 6.03
C HIS A 231 -4.03 -10.41 6.12
N ARG A 232 -5.32 -10.61 6.29
CA ARG A 232 -6.34 -9.56 6.28
C ARG A 232 -6.64 -8.99 7.66
N PHE A 233 -6.13 -9.61 8.72
CA PHE A 233 -6.50 -9.31 10.11
C PHE A 233 -8.02 -9.34 10.30
N THR A 234 -8.63 -10.45 9.89
CA THR A 234 -10.09 -10.63 9.89
C THR A 234 -10.69 -10.57 11.30
N GLU A 235 -9.93 -10.94 12.32
CA GLU A 235 -10.33 -10.76 13.70
C GLU A 235 -10.29 -9.26 14.09
N VAL A 236 -11.44 -8.74 14.52
CA VAL A 236 -11.63 -7.30 14.78
C VAL A 236 -10.65 -6.75 15.81
N THR A 237 -10.38 -7.51 16.88
CA THR A 237 -9.45 -7.13 17.95
C THR A 237 -8.03 -6.95 17.45
N LYS A 238 -7.58 -7.83 16.57
CA LYS A 238 -6.24 -7.77 15.94
C LYS A 238 -6.13 -6.57 14.99
N MET A 239 -7.18 -6.30 14.19
CA MET A 239 -7.20 -5.11 13.37
C MET A 239 -7.17 -3.83 14.21
N ASP A 240 -7.82 -3.81 15.38
CA ASP A 240 -7.79 -2.68 16.31
C ASP A 240 -6.39 -2.47 16.90
N GLU A 241 -5.70 -3.55 17.24
CA GLU A 241 -4.30 -3.53 17.70
C GLU A 241 -3.37 -2.98 16.61
N VAL A 242 -3.50 -3.47 15.38
CA VAL A 242 -2.73 -2.99 14.22
C VAL A 242 -2.90 -1.48 14.03
N ILE A 243 -4.15 -1.00 14.01
CA ILE A 243 -4.42 0.42 13.82
C ILE A 243 -3.85 1.26 14.98
N LYS A 244 -3.94 0.74 16.21
CA LYS A 244 -3.34 1.41 17.36
C LYS A 244 -1.82 1.54 17.20
N ASN A 245 -1.12 0.45 16.88
CA ASN A 245 0.33 0.46 16.65
C ASN A 245 0.73 1.46 15.55
N MET A 246 -0.02 1.50 14.43
CA MET A 246 0.23 2.46 13.35
C MET A 246 0.12 3.92 13.82
N ILE A 247 -0.92 4.23 14.58
CA ILE A 247 -1.16 5.60 15.07
C ILE A 247 -0.09 5.97 16.12
N ASP A 248 0.19 5.08 17.06
CA ASP A 248 1.21 5.30 18.08
C ASP A 248 2.61 5.52 17.44
N PHE A 249 2.90 4.81 16.35
CA PHE A 249 4.14 5.02 15.60
C PHE A 249 4.19 6.40 14.94
N TYR A 250 3.09 6.85 14.32
CA TYR A 250 3.05 8.20 13.73
C TYR A 250 3.21 9.31 14.78
N GLU A 251 2.67 9.11 16.00
CA GLU A 251 2.78 10.09 17.09
C GLU A 251 4.25 10.38 17.49
N LEU A 252 5.20 9.48 17.16
CA LEU A 252 6.64 9.70 17.37
C LEU A 252 7.25 10.73 16.39
N PHE A 253 6.55 11.04 15.29
CA PHE A 253 7.00 11.93 14.22
C PHE A 253 6.13 13.18 14.05
N MET A 254 5.10 13.33 14.89
CA MET A 254 4.19 14.48 14.94
C MET A 254 4.56 15.43 16.07
#